data_cc0cd14a065dd9a35d14dd45079a70ca
#
_entry.id   cc0cd14a065dd9a35d14dd45079a70ca
#
_cell.length_a   1.000
_cell.length_b   1.000
_cell.length_c   1.000
_cell.angle_alpha   90.00
_cell.angle_beta   90.00
_cell.angle_gamma   90.00
#
_symmetry.space_group_name_H-M   'P 1'
#
loop_
_entity.id
_entity.type
_entity.pdbx_description
1 polymer ?
#
loop_
_entity_poly.entity_id
_entity_poly.type
_entity_poly.pdbx_seq_one_letter_code
_entity_poly.pdbx_strand_id
1 'polypeptide(L)'
;LSLRRQRQMCIRDSLRTHTSSVQIHAMENRSAPLRVLAPGRVYRCDSDPTHSPMFHQIEGLCVDTDISFSNLKWLLNDFIYKFFESKKIKTRFRPSYFPFTEPSAEMDVMFNGKWLEVLGCGMVHPNVLKNVNIDPKKYSGLAFGLGIERFAMLAYQIKDLRVFFENDISFLEQFENLRES
;
A
#
# COMPACT_ATOMS: atom_id res chain seq x y z
N LEU A 1 -37.60 15.78 -4.03
CA LEU A 1 -36.81 14.82 -3.23
C LEU A 1 -36.45 13.53 -3.98
N SER A 2 -37.25 13.11 -4.96
CA SER A 2 -37.04 11.85 -5.70
C SER A 2 -35.87 11.91 -6.70
N LEU A 3 -35.70 13.00 -7.43
CA LEU A 3 -34.65 13.14 -8.47
C LEU A 3 -33.23 13.19 -7.90
N ARG A 4 -33.04 13.81 -6.73
CA ARG A 4 -31.73 13.81 -6.05
C ARG A 4 -31.37 12.43 -5.50
N ARG A 5 -32.34 11.67 -4.95
CA ARG A 5 -32.15 10.29 -4.49
C ARG A 5 -31.90 9.33 -5.65
N GLN A 6 -32.60 9.48 -6.77
CA GLN A 6 -32.37 8.66 -7.97
C GLN A 6 -30.99 8.93 -8.57
N ARG A 7 -30.53 10.19 -8.64
CA ARG A 7 -29.14 10.49 -9.05
C ARG A 7 -28.11 9.90 -8.10
N GLN A 8 -28.33 9.93 -6.78
CA GLN A 8 -27.45 9.28 -5.80
C GLN A 8 -27.50 7.74 -5.86
N MET A 9 -28.59 7.14 -6.30
CA MET A 9 -28.69 5.68 -6.50
C MET A 9 -28.09 5.21 -7.82
N CYS A 10 -28.06 6.05 -8.87
CA CYS A 10 -27.53 5.70 -10.19
C CYS A 10 -26.03 6.04 -10.36
N ILE A 11 -25.48 6.95 -9.56
CA ILE A 11 -24.07 7.37 -9.64
C ILE A 11 -23.48 7.24 -8.23
N ARG A 12 -23.10 6.03 -7.85
CA ARG A 12 -22.27 5.79 -6.64
C ARG A 12 -20.79 5.87 -6.98
N ASP A 13 -20.39 6.94 -7.60
CA ASP A 13 -18.97 7.24 -7.74
C ASP A 13 -18.46 7.74 -6.40
N SER A 14 -17.54 7.00 -5.82
CA SER A 14 -16.79 7.39 -4.63
C SER A 14 -15.32 7.48 -4.96
N LEU A 15 -14.64 8.43 -4.35
CA LEU A 15 -13.19 8.47 -4.39
C LEU A 15 -12.65 7.20 -3.71
N ARG A 16 -11.75 6.48 -4.39
CA ARG A 16 -11.22 5.20 -3.88
C ARG A 16 -10.38 5.41 -2.63
N THR A 17 -10.56 4.55 -1.65
CA THR A 17 -9.83 4.58 -0.38
C THR A 17 -8.52 3.78 -0.41
N HIS A 18 -8.33 2.94 -1.43
CA HIS A 18 -7.14 2.12 -1.67
C HIS A 18 -7.07 1.70 -3.14
N THR A 19 -5.92 1.20 -3.59
CA THR A 19 -5.72 0.77 -4.98
C THR A 19 -6.03 -0.71 -5.22
N SER A 20 -6.57 -1.44 -4.24
CA SER A 20 -6.84 -2.89 -4.32
C SER A 20 -7.82 -3.28 -5.44
N SER A 21 -8.71 -2.38 -5.85
CA SER A 21 -9.60 -2.62 -7.01
C SER A 21 -8.81 -2.92 -8.30
N VAL A 22 -7.63 -2.31 -8.47
CA VAL A 22 -6.75 -2.57 -9.62
C VAL A 22 -6.23 -4.01 -9.58
N GLN A 23 -5.95 -4.55 -8.39
CA GLN A 23 -5.52 -5.94 -8.22
C GLN A 23 -6.63 -6.93 -8.64
N ILE A 24 -7.88 -6.64 -8.27
CA ILE A 24 -9.04 -7.46 -8.67
C ILE A 24 -9.18 -7.46 -10.18
N HIS A 25 -9.19 -6.29 -10.83
CA HIS A 25 -9.28 -6.20 -12.30
C HIS A 25 -8.10 -6.88 -13.00
N ALA A 26 -6.90 -6.82 -12.42
CA ALA A 26 -5.75 -7.53 -12.98
C ALA A 26 -5.94 -9.06 -12.92
N MET A 27 -6.48 -9.59 -11.82
CA MET A 27 -6.78 -11.02 -11.69
C MET A 27 -7.96 -11.48 -12.55
N GLU A 28 -8.96 -10.63 -12.79
CA GLU A 28 -10.07 -10.92 -13.69
C GLU A 28 -9.63 -11.03 -15.16
N ASN A 29 -8.61 -10.25 -15.55
CA ASN A 29 -8.18 -10.14 -16.94
C ASN A 29 -6.90 -10.93 -17.25
N ARG A 30 -6.26 -11.57 -16.28
CA ARG A 30 -5.01 -12.32 -16.43
C ARG A 30 -5.07 -13.62 -15.65
N SER A 31 -4.50 -14.66 -16.20
CA SER A 31 -4.33 -15.94 -15.50
C SER A 31 -3.12 -15.90 -14.55
N ALA A 32 -3.20 -16.69 -13.46
CA ALA A 32 -2.05 -16.95 -12.60
C ALA A 32 -1.04 -17.88 -13.30
N PRO A 33 0.29 -17.72 -13.09
CA PRO A 33 0.91 -16.83 -12.11
C PRO A 33 0.93 -15.37 -12.58
N LEU A 34 0.76 -14.42 -11.62
CA LEU A 34 0.78 -12.99 -11.95
C LEU A 34 1.43 -12.16 -10.84
N ARG A 35 2.04 -11.06 -11.25
CA ARG A 35 2.62 -10.05 -10.36
C ARG A 35 2.16 -8.68 -10.82
N VAL A 36 1.66 -7.88 -9.88
CA VAL A 36 1.06 -6.57 -10.16
C VAL A 36 1.56 -5.55 -9.14
N LEU A 37 1.93 -4.36 -9.61
CA LEU A 37 2.06 -3.17 -8.78
C LEU A 37 0.97 -2.19 -9.22
N ALA A 38 0.24 -1.66 -8.24
CA ALA A 38 -0.89 -0.77 -8.46
C ALA A 38 -0.65 0.58 -7.75
N PRO A 39 0.11 1.50 -8.36
CA PRO A 39 0.27 2.85 -7.83
C PRO A 39 -0.97 3.70 -8.13
N GLY A 40 -1.29 4.63 -7.23
CA GLY A 40 -2.36 5.57 -7.49
C GLY A 40 -2.74 6.45 -6.31
N ARG A 41 -3.51 7.50 -6.60
CA ARG A 41 -4.08 8.38 -5.58
C ARG A 41 -5.21 7.67 -4.84
N VAL A 42 -5.26 7.87 -3.54
CA VAL A 42 -6.32 7.37 -2.67
C VAL A 42 -6.80 8.47 -1.74
N TYR A 43 -8.00 8.31 -1.18
CA TYR A 43 -8.70 9.36 -0.46
C TYR A 43 -9.29 8.80 0.83
N ARG A 44 -9.04 9.49 1.95
CA ARG A 44 -9.56 9.12 3.28
C ARG A 44 -9.93 10.39 4.05
N CYS A 45 -10.87 10.29 5.00
CA CYS A 45 -11.30 11.43 5.82
C CYS A 45 -10.33 11.71 6.98
N ASP A 46 -9.01 11.68 6.71
CA ASP A 46 -7.98 11.89 7.72
C ASP A 46 -7.18 13.16 7.37
N SER A 47 -6.87 13.99 8.39
CA SER A 47 -6.08 15.21 8.21
C SER A 47 -5.34 15.56 9.51
N ASP A 48 -4.06 15.19 9.56
CA ASP A 48 -3.13 15.55 10.64
C ASP A 48 -1.69 15.61 10.09
N PRO A 49 -0.64 15.91 10.89
CA PRO A 49 0.74 15.96 10.40
C PRO A 49 1.26 14.66 9.75
N THR A 50 0.59 13.53 9.99
CA THR A 50 0.95 12.21 9.46
C THR A 50 -0.04 11.65 8.44
N HIS A 51 -1.16 12.35 8.23
CA HIS A 51 -2.23 11.95 7.32
C HIS A 51 -2.72 13.12 6.48
N SER A 52 -3.01 12.85 5.19
CA SER A 52 -3.63 13.78 4.27
C SER A 52 -4.92 13.16 3.70
N PRO A 53 -5.96 13.98 3.45
CA PRO A 53 -7.18 13.51 2.80
C PRO A 53 -6.96 12.85 1.44
N MET A 54 -5.88 13.20 0.76
CA MET A 54 -5.39 12.57 -0.47
C MET A 54 -3.92 12.22 -0.30
N PHE A 55 -3.53 11.02 -0.67
CA PHE A 55 -2.14 10.58 -0.71
C PHE A 55 -1.93 9.54 -1.80
N HIS A 56 -0.68 9.17 -2.07
CA HIS A 56 -0.34 8.16 -3.04
C HIS A 56 -0.05 6.82 -2.35
N GLN A 57 -0.66 5.77 -2.88
CA GLN A 57 -0.47 4.40 -2.41
C GLN A 57 0.13 3.55 -3.52
N ILE A 58 1.01 2.64 -3.14
CA ILE A 58 1.42 1.52 -4.00
C ILE A 58 0.97 0.24 -3.32
N GLU A 59 0.19 -0.55 -4.02
CA GLU A 59 -0.11 -1.92 -3.61
C GLU A 59 0.58 -2.91 -4.53
N GLY A 60 1.07 -4.00 -3.93
CA GLY A 60 1.67 -5.11 -4.63
C GLY A 60 0.86 -6.38 -4.43
N LEU A 61 0.72 -7.16 -5.50
CA LEU A 61 0.10 -8.48 -5.51
C LEU A 61 1.01 -9.46 -6.24
N CYS A 62 1.21 -10.62 -5.64
CA CYS A 62 1.81 -11.77 -6.31
C CYS A 62 0.92 -12.98 -6.07
N VAL A 63 0.48 -13.64 -7.15
CA VAL A 63 -0.26 -14.91 -7.10
C VAL A 63 0.54 -15.95 -7.88
N ASP A 64 0.90 -17.03 -7.20
CA ASP A 64 1.67 -18.12 -7.79
C ASP A 64 1.41 -19.42 -7.01
N THR A 65 2.00 -20.53 -7.43
CA THR A 65 2.05 -21.76 -6.65
C THR A 65 3.02 -21.58 -5.47
N ASP A 66 2.71 -22.19 -4.33
CA ASP A 66 3.59 -22.29 -3.16
C ASP A 66 4.01 -20.94 -2.51
N ILE A 67 3.22 -19.87 -2.72
CA ILE A 67 3.43 -18.60 -2.02
C ILE A 67 3.07 -18.76 -0.53
N SER A 68 3.98 -18.33 0.33
CA SER A 68 3.85 -18.41 1.78
C SER A 68 4.01 -17.03 2.46
N PHE A 69 3.58 -16.93 3.71
CA PHE A 69 3.81 -15.75 4.53
C PHE A 69 5.31 -15.49 4.77
N SER A 70 6.15 -16.53 4.71
CA SER A 70 7.61 -16.39 4.80
C SER A 70 8.17 -15.67 3.56
N ASN A 71 7.64 -15.95 2.37
CA ASN A 71 8.01 -15.21 1.15
C ASN A 71 7.63 -13.74 1.25
N LEU A 72 6.44 -13.44 1.77
CA LEU A 72 6.00 -12.06 2.02
C LEU A 72 6.94 -11.33 2.98
N LYS A 73 7.27 -11.95 4.12
CA LYS A 73 8.21 -11.36 5.09
C LYS A 73 9.59 -11.11 4.50
N TRP A 74 10.10 -12.07 3.72
CA TRP A 74 11.39 -11.92 3.05
C TRP A 74 11.37 -10.75 2.06
N LEU A 75 10.36 -10.70 1.19
CA LEU A 75 10.19 -9.65 0.18
C LEU A 75 10.16 -8.25 0.81
N LEU A 76 9.34 -8.09 1.86
CA LEU A 76 9.18 -6.79 2.50
C LEU A 76 10.42 -6.37 3.29
N ASN A 77 11.11 -7.28 3.96
CA ASN A 77 12.39 -6.97 4.60
C ASN A 77 13.46 -6.58 3.58
N ASP A 78 13.58 -7.31 2.46
CA ASP A 78 14.53 -7.00 1.39
C ASP A 78 14.24 -5.61 0.78
N PHE A 79 12.95 -5.30 0.57
CA PHE A 79 12.53 -3.97 0.13
C PHE A 79 12.96 -2.87 1.11
N ILE A 80 12.67 -3.01 2.40
CA ILE A 80 13.05 -2.03 3.43
C ILE A 80 14.57 -1.84 3.48
N TYR A 81 15.34 -2.91 3.46
CA TYR A 81 16.81 -2.83 3.51
C TYR A 81 17.39 -2.14 2.27
N LYS A 82 16.82 -2.38 1.10
CA LYS A 82 17.24 -1.72 -0.14
C LYS A 82 16.80 -0.27 -0.20
N PHE A 83 15.57 0.03 0.21
CA PHE A 83 15.04 1.38 0.17
C PHE A 83 15.82 2.35 1.08
N PHE A 84 16.18 1.91 2.27
CA PHE A 84 16.94 2.72 3.23
C PHE A 84 18.46 2.49 3.14
N GLU A 85 18.92 1.68 2.18
CA GLU A 85 20.34 1.33 1.99
C GLU A 85 21.02 0.82 3.27
N SER A 86 20.27 0.20 4.16
CA SER A 86 20.74 -0.22 5.48
C SER A 86 20.14 -1.54 5.94
N LYS A 87 21.00 -2.52 6.18
CA LYS A 87 20.65 -3.79 6.83
C LYS A 87 20.48 -3.67 8.37
N LYS A 88 20.79 -2.52 8.95
CA LYS A 88 20.70 -2.28 10.40
C LYS A 88 19.31 -1.85 10.86
N ILE A 89 18.41 -1.54 9.93
CA ILE A 89 17.04 -1.15 10.25
C ILE A 89 16.31 -2.35 10.88
N LYS A 90 15.78 -2.14 12.07
CA LYS A 90 14.97 -3.15 12.73
C LYS A 90 13.54 -3.08 12.21
N THR A 91 13.01 -4.22 11.84
CA THR A 91 11.63 -4.40 11.38
C THR A 91 10.89 -5.32 12.32
N ARG A 92 9.57 -5.18 12.41
CA ARG A 92 8.70 -6.15 13.07
C ARG A 92 7.38 -6.26 12.33
N PHE A 93 6.75 -7.41 12.41
CA PHE A 93 5.40 -7.66 11.93
C PHE A 93 4.48 -7.80 13.13
N ARG A 94 3.37 -7.07 13.10
CA ARG A 94 2.30 -7.18 14.10
C ARG A 94 1.07 -7.82 13.43
N PRO A 95 0.37 -8.75 14.09
CA PRO A 95 -0.93 -9.22 13.60
C PRO A 95 -1.88 -8.04 13.39
N SER A 96 -2.63 -8.08 12.30
CA SER A 96 -3.66 -7.10 11.95
C SER A 96 -4.84 -7.80 11.29
N TYR A 97 -5.86 -7.06 10.92
CA TYR A 97 -7.03 -7.57 10.22
C TYR A 97 -7.34 -6.71 9.00
N PHE A 98 -7.38 -7.37 7.83
CA PHE A 98 -7.93 -6.81 6.61
C PHE A 98 -8.90 -7.81 6.01
N PRO A 99 -10.08 -7.38 5.51
CA PRO A 99 -11.13 -8.31 5.07
C PRO A 99 -10.75 -9.14 3.84
N PHE A 100 -9.68 -8.78 3.14
CA PHE A 100 -9.22 -9.41 1.89
C PHE A 100 -7.92 -10.20 2.06
N THR A 101 -7.36 -10.28 3.27
CA THR A 101 -6.14 -11.08 3.57
C THR A 101 -6.30 -11.91 4.85
N GLU A 102 -5.70 -13.12 4.86
CA GLU A 102 -5.62 -14.02 6.00
C GLU A 102 -4.43 -14.98 5.86
N PRO A 103 -3.41 -14.93 6.77
CA PRO A 103 -3.24 -13.96 7.85
C PRO A 103 -2.91 -12.57 7.34
N SER A 104 -3.28 -11.55 8.16
CA SER A 104 -2.96 -10.14 7.91
C SER A 104 -1.93 -9.65 8.91
N ALA A 105 -1.08 -8.73 8.50
CA ALA A 105 -0.09 -8.10 9.36
C ALA A 105 0.17 -6.64 8.95
N GLU A 106 0.63 -5.86 9.91
CA GLU A 106 1.25 -4.56 9.69
C GLU A 106 2.74 -4.67 9.93
N MET A 107 3.52 -3.97 9.13
CA MET A 107 4.97 -3.92 9.27
C MET A 107 5.39 -2.56 9.82
N ASP A 108 6.14 -2.59 10.92
CA ASP A 108 6.75 -1.42 11.52
C ASP A 108 8.26 -1.43 11.27
N VAL A 109 8.84 -0.23 11.15
CA VAL A 109 10.29 -0.01 11.18
C VAL A 109 10.68 0.79 12.42
N MET A 110 11.89 0.54 12.94
CA MET A 110 12.46 1.33 14.03
C MET A 110 13.14 2.57 13.44
N PHE A 111 12.58 3.72 13.74
CA PHE A 111 13.11 5.01 13.28
C PHE A 111 13.22 5.98 14.45
N ASN A 112 14.42 6.54 14.66
CA ASN A 112 14.71 7.46 15.78
C ASN A 112 14.23 6.96 17.16
N GLY A 113 14.43 5.67 17.42
CA GLY A 113 14.06 5.06 18.70
C GLY A 113 12.56 4.74 18.88
N LYS A 114 11.73 4.95 17.85
CA LYS A 114 10.29 4.66 17.87
C LYS A 114 9.90 3.67 16.76
N TRP A 115 8.92 2.84 17.05
CA TRP A 115 8.30 1.99 16.05
C TRP A 115 7.29 2.81 15.23
N LEU A 116 7.45 2.79 13.92
CA LEU A 116 6.54 3.45 12.97
C LEU A 116 5.98 2.40 12.02
N GLU A 117 4.66 2.35 11.93
CA GLU A 117 3.97 1.55 10.91
C GLU A 117 4.24 2.15 9.53
N VAL A 118 4.65 1.31 8.59
CA VAL A 118 5.00 1.74 7.23
C VAL A 118 4.13 1.11 6.15
N LEU A 119 3.57 -0.08 6.39
CA LEU A 119 2.73 -0.78 5.43
C LEU A 119 1.84 -1.84 6.08
N GLY A 120 0.72 -2.14 5.41
CA GLY A 120 -0.10 -3.31 5.67
C GLY A 120 0.18 -4.42 4.65
N CYS A 121 0.06 -5.68 5.08
CA CYS A 121 0.33 -6.83 4.22
C CYS A 121 -0.43 -8.08 4.67
N GLY A 122 -0.46 -9.11 3.83
CA GLY A 122 -1.05 -10.39 4.20
C GLY A 122 -1.07 -11.39 3.04
N MET A 123 -1.53 -12.59 3.35
CA MET A 123 -1.85 -13.57 2.33
C MET A 123 -3.24 -13.28 1.77
N VAL A 124 -3.39 -13.33 0.45
CA VAL A 124 -4.68 -13.07 -0.20
C VAL A 124 -5.70 -14.12 0.27
N HIS A 125 -6.84 -13.64 0.77
CA HIS A 125 -7.89 -14.53 1.28
C HIS A 125 -8.38 -15.47 0.17
N PRO A 126 -8.56 -16.77 0.43
CA PRO A 126 -8.99 -17.74 -0.59
C PRO A 126 -10.28 -17.37 -1.32
N ASN A 127 -11.22 -16.70 -0.64
CA ASN A 127 -12.45 -16.24 -1.28
C ASN A 127 -12.21 -15.13 -2.31
N VAL A 128 -11.19 -14.29 -2.14
CA VAL A 128 -10.81 -13.29 -3.15
C VAL A 128 -10.37 -13.99 -4.44
N LEU A 129 -9.52 -15.03 -4.33
CA LEU A 129 -9.07 -15.81 -5.48
C LEU A 129 -10.25 -16.51 -6.17
N LYS A 130 -11.16 -17.13 -5.40
CA LYS A 130 -12.38 -17.79 -5.95
C LYS A 130 -13.25 -16.80 -6.71
N ASN A 131 -13.44 -15.59 -6.20
CA ASN A 131 -14.30 -14.58 -6.82
C ASN A 131 -13.79 -14.10 -8.18
N VAL A 132 -12.51 -14.28 -8.46
CA VAL A 132 -11.87 -13.96 -9.75
C VAL A 132 -11.49 -15.24 -10.55
N ASN A 133 -12.12 -16.38 -10.23
CA ASN A 133 -11.94 -17.66 -10.91
C ASN A 133 -10.51 -18.24 -10.85
N ILE A 134 -9.74 -17.90 -9.83
CA ILE A 134 -8.44 -18.51 -9.54
C ILE A 134 -8.62 -19.61 -8.48
N ASP A 135 -8.16 -20.82 -8.78
CA ASP A 135 -8.29 -21.97 -7.87
C ASP A 135 -7.37 -21.82 -6.64
N PRO A 136 -7.91 -21.60 -5.42
CA PRO A 136 -7.10 -21.42 -4.21
C PRO A 136 -6.47 -22.73 -3.68
N LYS A 137 -6.80 -23.88 -4.26
CA LYS A 137 -6.10 -25.15 -3.95
C LYS A 137 -4.78 -25.25 -4.71
N LYS A 138 -4.68 -24.59 -5.86
CA LYS A 138 -3.49 -24.58 -6.72
C LYS A 138 -2.63 -23.35 -6.51
N TYR A 139 -3.26 -22.21 -6.26
CA TYR A 139 -2.58 -20.92 -6.16
C TYR A 139 -2.79 -20.29 -4.79
N SER A 140 -1.77 -19.64 -4.30
CA SER A 140 -1.82 -18.74 -3.15
C SER A 140 -1.31 -17.36 -3.56
N GLY A 141 -1.61 -16.34 -2.78
CA GLY A 141 -1.18 -14.99 -3.11
C GLY A 141 -0.70 -14.23 -1.87
N LEU A 142 0.23 -13.33 -2.09
CA LEU A 142 0.62 -12.31 -1.12
C LEU A 142 0.26 -10.93 -1.63
N ALA A 143 -0.10 -10.04 -0.71
CA ALA A 143 -0.40 -8.65 -1.02
C ALA A 143 0.17 -7.71 0.06
N PHE A 144 0.50 -6.51 -0.35
CA PHE A 144 0.92 -5.43 0.55
C PHE A 144 0.50 -4.07 0.00
N GLY A 145 0.37 -3.08 0.90
CA GLY A 145 0.07 -1.71 0.52
C GLY A 145 0.83 -0.72 1.39
N LEU A 146 1.46 0.27 0.77
CA LEU A 146 2.23 1.31 1.42
C LEU A 146 1.86 2.71 0.90
N GLY A 147 1.92 3.72 1.80
CA GLY A 147 1.79 5.13 1.43
C GLY A 147 3.14 5.72 1.03
N ILE A 148 3.22 6.28 -0.18
CA ILE A 148 4.48 6.80 -0.74
C ILE A 148 5.01 7.95 0.11
N GLU A 149 4.14 8.87 0.53
CA GLU A 149 4.54 10.06 1.31
C GLU A 149 5.12 9.66 2.66
N ARG A 150 4.66 8.58 3.29
CA ARG A 150 5.22 8.10 4.55
C ARG A 150 6.66 7.62 4.37
N PHE A 151 6.96 6.93 3.29
CA PHE A 151 8.31 6.54 2.94
C PHE A 151 9.19 7.75 2.60
N ALA A 152 8.66 8.73 1.87
CA ALA A 152 9.35 9.98 1.57
C ALA A 152 9.66 10.78 2.86
N MET A 153 8.69 10.89 3.80
CA MET A 153 8.93 11.51 5.11
C MET A 153 10.09 10.86 5.86
N LEU A 154 10.17 9.53 5.85
CA LEU A 154 11.25 8.79 6.51
C LEU A 154 12.59 8.99 5.81
N ALA A 155 12.62 8.90 4.47
CA ALA A 155 13.84 9.05 3.68
C ALA A 155 14.43 10.45 3.78
N TYR A 156 13.59 11.48 3.73
CA TYR A 156 14.01 12.88 3.74
C TYR A 156 13.87 13.56 5.11
N GLN A 157 13.52 12.83 6.16
CA GLN A 157 13.35 13.32 7.54
C GLN A 157 12.32 14.47 7.66
N ILE A 158 11.30 14.45 6.84
CA ILE A 158 10.22 15.43 6.84
C ILE A 158 9.23 15.09 7.96
N LYS A 159 8.85 16.10 8.75
CA LYS A 159 8.03 15.90 9.97
C LYS A 159 6.53 16.02 9.72
N ASP A 160 6.12 16.67 8.65
CA ASP A 160 4.72 16.97 8.33
C ASP A 160 4.43 16.56 6.88
N LEU A 161 3.52 15.62 6.69
CA LEU A 161 3.14 15.10 5.38
C LEU A 161 2.48 16.16 4.49
N ARG A 162 1.81 17.15 5.10
CA ARG A 162 1.04 18.17 4.38
C ARG A 162 1.91 19.04 3.48
N VAL A 163 3.19 19.25 3.84
CA VAL A 163 4.13 20.06 3.04
C VAL A 163 4.36 19.51 1.63
N PHE A 164 4.13 18.21 1.40
CA PHE A 164 4.20 17.65 0.04
C PHE A 164 3.10 18.17 -0.89
N PHE A 165 2.04 18.78 -0.35
CA PHE A 165 0.86 19.24 -1.08
C PHE A 165 0.65 20.75 -1.01
N GLU A 166 1.47 21.47 -0.25
CA GLU A 166 1.36 22.93 -0.08
C GLU A 166 1.97 23.73 -1.23
N ASN A 167 2.79 23.08 -2.09
CA ASN A 167 3.48 23.71 -3.22
C ASN A 167 4.40 24.87 -2.81
N ASP A 168 4.98 24.83 -1.61
CA ASP A 168 5.96 25.82 -1.16
C ASP A 168 7.26 25.66 -1.97
N ILE A 169 7.67 26.73 -2.64
CA ILE A 169 8.87 26.73 -3.50
C ILE A 169 10.12 26.46 -2.66
N SER A 170 10.25 27.08 -1.49
CA SER A 170 11.43 26.88 -0.61
C SER A 170 11.53 25.43 -0.12
N PHE A 171 10.39 24.76 0.07
CA PHE A 171 10.36 23.32 0.37
C PHE A 171 10.83 22.50 -0.83
N LEU A 172 10.42 22.84 -2.04
CA LEU A 172 10.75 22.08 -3.26
C LEU A 172 12.22 22.27 -3.68
N GLU A 173 12.78 23.48 -3.54
CA GLU A 173 14.17 23.81 -3.89
C GLU A 173 15.20 22.97 -3.15
N GLN A 174 14.92 22.51 -1.92
CA GLN A 174 15.83 21.66 -1.16
C GLN A 174 16.11 20.30 -1.81
N PHE A 175 15.33 19.90 -2.82
CA PHE A 175 15.45 18.62 -3.53
C PHE A 175 16.09 18.76 -4.93
N GLU A 176 16.50 19.94 -5.36
CA GLU A 176 17.09 20.15 -6.70
C GLU A 176 18.34 19.31 -6.93
N ASN A 177 19.19 19.14 -5.92
CA ASN A 177 20.45 18.41 -6.00
C ASN A 177 20.30 16.88 -6.01
N LEU A 178 19.08 16.33 -5.84
CA LEU A 178 18.83 14.88 -5.87
C LEU A 178 18.73 14.31 -7.29
N ARG A 179 18.75 15.18 -8.33
CA ARG A 179 18.66 14.75 -9.74
C ARG A 179 20.03 14.44 -10.38
N GLU A 180 21.13 14.72 -9.68
CA GLU A 180 22.51 14.57 -10.21
C GLU A 180 23.29 13.41 -9.57
N SER A 181 22.67 12.62 -8.70
CA SER A 181 23.26 11.43 -8.05
C SER A 181 22.57 10.11 -8.57
#